data_1198dd14b39b4591b5c90d0a6b671a65
#
_entry.id   1198dd14b39b4591b5c90d0a6b671a65
#
_cell.length_a   1.000
_cell.length_b   1.000
_cell.length_c   1.000
_cell.angle_alpha   90.00
_cell.angle_beta   90.00
_cell.angle_gamma   90.00
#
_symmetry.space_group_name_H-M   'P 1'
#
loop_
_entity.id
_entity.type
_entity.pdbx_description
1 polymer ?
#
loop_
_entity_poly.entity_id
_entity_poly.type
_entity_poly.pdbx_seq_one_letter_code
_entity_poly.pdbx_strand_id
1 'polypeptide(L)'
;MVVKAYGAHAGDKPLEAMTIERRAVGPRDVQIAIAYCGVCHSDLHQVRSEWGGTLYPCVPGHEIVGHVTAVGGEVSRFQVGDTVGVGCLVDSCRHCASCDEDLENYCENGWTGTYNGKTADAPGHTLGGYSQAIVVDDHFVLKITHPADQLAAVAPLLCA
;
A
#
# COMPACT_ATOMS: atom_id res chain seq x y z
N MET A 1 10.29 11.16 -1.93
CA MET A 1 9.60 12.11 -1.02
C MET A 1 9.65 11.56 0.39
N VAL A 2 10.05 12.39 1.39
CA VAL A 2 10.09 11.97 2.80
C VAL A 2 8.73 12.20 3.47
N VAL A 3 8.21 11.20 4.19
CA VAL A 3 6.91 11.25 4.88
C VAL A 3 7.03 10.66 6.28
N LYS A 4 6.15 11.10 7.20
CA LYS A 4 6.03 10.51 8.54
C LYS A 4 5.31 9.17 8.46
N ALA A 5 5.71 8.24 9.33
CA ALA A 5 5.14 6.91 9.43
C ALA A 5 5.18 6.41 10.88
N TYR A 6 4.48 5.30 11.13
CA TYR A 6 4.63 4.47 12.31
C TYR A 6 5.09 3.08 11.86
N GLY A 7 6.17 2.59 12.43
CA GLY A 7 6.73 1.29 12.08
C GLY A 7 7.61 0.73 13.18
N ALA A 8 8.05 -0.49 13.02
CA ALA A 8 8.95 -1.17 13.96
C ALA A 8 10.31 -1.44 13.31
N HIS A 9 11.35 -1.38 14.11
CA HIS A 9 12.73 -1.70 13.69
C HIS A 9 13.12 -3.17 13.96
N ALA A 10 12.32 -3.90 14.72
CA ALA A 10 12.51 -5.33 15.01
C ALA A 10 11.20 -5.92 15.56
N GLY A 11 11.06 -7.26 15.54
CA GLY A 11 9.85 -7.96 15.94
C GLY A 11 9.52 -7.89 17.42
N ASP A 12 10.49 -7.57 18.26
CA ASP A 12 10.36 -7.36 19.71
C ASP A 12 10.17 -5.87 20.10
N LYS A 13 10.11 -4.97 19.11
CA LYS A 13 9.95 -3.53 19.34
C LYS A 13 8.52 -3.07 19.04
N PRO A 14 8.02 -2.07 19.78
CA PRO A 14 6.74 -1.45 19.50
C PRO A 14 6.81 -0.67 18.17
N LEU A 15 5.64 -0.34 17.64
CA LEU A 15 5.52 0.67 16.60
C LEU A 15 5.91 2.04 17.18
N GLU A 16 6.78 2.75 16.48
CA GLU A 16 7.22 4.09 16.86
C GLU A 16 7.17 5.06 15.66
N ALA A 17 7.15 6.34 15.96
CA ALA A 17 7.17 7.37 14.94
C ALA A 17 8.52 7.37 14.21
N MET A 18 8.48 7.35 12.89
CA MET A 18 9.65 7.39 12.02
C MET A 18 9.39 8.21 10.77
N THR A 19 10.43 8.41 9.99
CA THR A 19 10.32 8.94 8.62
C THR A 19 10.75 7.87 7.64
N ILE A 20 10.03 7.80 6.52
CA ILE A 20 10.35 6.90 5.41
C ILE A 20 10.45 7.68 4.12
N GLU A 21 11.15 7.12 3.15
CA GLU A 21 11.21 7.68 1.81
C GLU A 21 10.29 6.90 0.88
N ARG A 22 9.44 7.63 0.14
CA ARG A 22 8.64 7.09 -0.95
C ARG A 22 9.33 7.37 -2.28
N ARG A 23 9.29 6.43 -3.20
CA ARG A 23 9.79 6.57 -4.57
C ARG A 23 9.13 7.75 -5.28
N ALA A 24 9.72 8.22 -6.35
CA ALA A 24 9.11 9.19 -7.23
C ALA A 24 7.90 8.57 -7.97
N VAL A 25 6.98 9.43 -8.40
CA VAL A 25 5.84 9.03 -9.23
C VAL A 25 6.37 8.65 -10.62
N GLY A 26 6.21 7.40 -10.99
CA GLY A 26 6.51 6.88 -12.32
C GLY A 26 5.34 7.12 -13.31
N PRO A 27 5.50 6.73 -14.58
CA PRO A 27 4.50 7.00 -15.62
C PRO A 27 3.10 6.47 -15.33
N ARG A 28 3.00 5.33 -14.64
CA ARG A 28 1.73 4.65 -14.32
C ARG A 28 1.35 4.73 -12.85
N ASP A 29 1.98 5.59 -12.08
CA ASP A 29 1.76 5.68 -10.65
C ASP A 29 0.73 6.71 -10.25
N VAL A 30 0.09 6.42 -9.13
CA VAL A 30 -0.79 7.32 -8.39
C VAL A 30 -0.16 7.59 -7.03
N GLN A 31 0.09 8.85 -6.71
CA GLN A 31 0.50 9.28 -5.37
C GLN A 31 -0.74 9.63 -4.56
N ILE A 32 -0.84 9.07 -3.38
CA ILE A 32 -2.02 9.17 -2.51
C ILE A 32 -1.59 9.77 -1.18
N ALA A 33 -2.22 10.88 -0.77
CA ALA A 33 -2.20 11.34 0.60
C ALA A 33 -3.19 10.48 1.41
N ILE A 34 -2.69 9.76 2.40
CA ILE A 34 -3.48 8.81 3.20
C ILE A 34 -4.31 9.59 4.22
N ALA A 35 -5.63 9.43 4.15
CA ALA A 35 -6.57 9.99 5.12
C ALA A 35 -6.85 9.01 6.26
N TYR A 36 -7.02 7.73 5.94
CA TYR A 36 -7.30 6.66 6.89
C TYR A 36 -6.58 5.39 6.46
N CYS A 37 -6.13 4.63 7.45
CA CYS A 37 -5.67 3.25 7.25
C CYS A 37 -6.30 2.40 8.35
N GLY A 38 -7.02 1.36 7.96
CA GLY A 38 -7.59 0.39 8.88
C GLY A 38 -6.50 -0.42 9.58
N VAL A 39 -6.87 -1.08 10.67
CA VAL A 39 -6.00 -1.94 11.47
C VAL A 39 -6.45 -3.38 11.33
N CYS A 40 -5.62 -4.19 10.71
CA CYS A 40 -5.82 -5.62 10.55
C CYS A 40 -4.97 -6.42 11.54
N HIS A 41 -5.42 -7.59 11.93
CA HIS A 41 -4.61 -8.49 12.77
C HIS A 41 -3.31 -8.91 12.08
N SER A 42 -3.31 -8.97 10.74
CA SER A 42 -2.12 -9.23 9.92
C SER A 42 -0.99 -8.22 10.15
N ASP A 43 -1.33 -6.97 10.46
CA ASP A 43 -0.33 -5.93 10.76
C ASP A 43 0.50 -6.30 12.00
N LEU A 44 -0.16 -6.85 13.04
CA LEU A 44 0.50 -7.30 14.27
C LEU A 44 1.39 -8.53 14.03
N HIS A 45 0.85 -9.53 13.32
CA HIS A 45 1.61 -10.74 12.97
C HIS A 45 2.86 -10.39 12.17
N GLN A 46 2.72 -9.49 11.19
CA GLN A 46 3.86 -9.08 10.36
C GLN A 46 4.90 -8.32 11.17
N VAL A 47 4.49 -7.29 11.92
CA VAL A 47 5.42 -6.47 12.74
C VAL A 47 6.20 -7.34 13.73
N ARG A 48 5.54 -8.33 14.35
CA ARG A 48 6.14 -9.26 15.32
C ARG A 48 6.92 -10.40 14.68
N SER A 49 6.92 -10.47 13.34
CA SER A 49 7.55 -11.57 12.58
C SER A 49 7.03 -12.96 12.98
N GLU A 50 5.76 -13.05 13.39
CA GLU A 50 5.15 -14.31 13.85
C GLU A 50 5.00 -15.32 12.68
N TRP A 51 4.91 -14.83 11.45
CA TRP A 51 4.95 -15.64 10.23
C TRP A 51 6.36 -15.87 9.69
N GLY A 52 7.37 -15.25 10.30
CA GLY A 52 8.75 -15.24 9.82
C GLY A 52 8.97 -14.33 8.61
N GLY A 53 10.22 -14.04 8.32
CA GLY A 53 10.63 -13.33 7.10
C GLY A 53 10.28 -11.85 7.03
N THR A 54 9.96 -11.20 8.15
CA THR A 54 9.70 -9.76 8.17
C THR A 54 10.97 -8.96 7.86
N LEU A 55 10.84 -8.04 6.92
CA LEU A 55 11.88 -7.09 6.55
C LEU A 55 11.68 -5.80 7.35
N TYR A 56 12.75 -5.33 7.99
CA TYR A 56 12.73 -4.12 8.81
C TYR A 56 13.53 -2.99 8.17
N PRO A 57 13.13 -1.70 8.40
CA PRO A 57 11.98 -1.26 9.19
C PRO A 57 10.66 -1.71 8.56
N CYS A 58 9.75 -2.23 9.38
CA CYS A 58 8.43 -2.65 8.93
C CYS A 58 7.40 -1.55 9.24
N VAL A 59 6.79 -1.00 8.20
CA VAL A 59 5.64 -0.10 8.29
C VAL A 59 4.43 -0.86 7.77
N PRO A 60 3.50 -1.28 8.64
CA PRO A 60 2.32 -2.06 8.24
C PRO A 60 1.21 -1.18 7.67
N GLY A 61 0.03 -1.76 7.46
CA GLY A 61 -1.17 -1.09 6.95
C GLY A 61 -1.43 -1.38 5.47
N HIS A 62 -2.56 -2.05 5.20
CA HIS A 62 -3.00 -2.41 3.85
C HIS A 62 -4.49 -2.15 3.61
N GLU A 63 -5.10 -1.31 4.44
CA GLU A 63 -6.50 -0.91 4.37
C GLU A 63 -6.56 0.62 4.20
N ILE A 64 -6.07 1.10 3.05
CA ILE A 64 -5.75 2.51 2.83
C ILE A 64 -6.89 3.21 2.09
N VAL A 65 -7.34 4.34 2.62
CA VAL A 65 -8.20 5.31 1.91
C VAL A 65 -7.54 6.68 1.96
N GLY A 66 -7.54 7.37 0.83
CA GLY A 66 -6.94 8.69 0.75
C GLY A 66 -7.32 9.43 -0.52
N HIS A 67 -6.59 10.51 -0.78
CA HIS A 67 -6.82 11.35 -1.93
C HIS A 67 -5.60 11.41 -2.84
N VAL A 68 -5.86 11.35 -4.15
CA VAL A 68 -4.81 11.47 -5.17
C VAL A 68 -4.18 12.86 -5.11
N THR A 69 -2.87 12.93 -5.01
CA THR A 69 -2.09 14.19 -4.99
C THR A 69 -1.21 14.38 -6.22
N ALA A 70 -0.88 13.30 -6.91
CA ALA A 70 -0.19 13.34 -8.20
C ALA A 70 -0.47 12.05 -8.98
N VAL A 71 -0.39 12.12 -10.30
CA VAL A 71 -0.52 10.99 -11.21
C VAL A 71 0.59 11.00 -12.24
N GLY A 72 1.03 9.84 -12.68
CA GLY A 72 1.96 9.66 -13.79
C GLY A 72 1.33 10.00 -15.14
N GLY A 73 2.16 10.28 -16.13
CA GLY A 73 1.71 10.74 -17.45
C GLY A 73 0.90 9.72 -18.27
N GLU A 74 0.94 8.44 -17.90
CA GLU A 74 0.17 7.36 -18.55
C GLU A 74 -1.10 7.00 -17.78
N VAL A 75 -1.34 7.59 -16.60
CA VAL A 75 -2.53 7.35 -15.80
C VAL A 75 -3.72 8.06 -16.43
N SER A 76 -4.76 7.31 -16.76
CA SER A 76 -6.01 7.84 -17.33
C SER A 76 -7.25 7.59 -16.45
N ARG A 77 -7.16 6.66 -15.48
CA ARG A 77 -8.27 6.25 -14.62
C ARG A 77 -8.52 7.18 -13.44
N PHE A 78 -7.50 7.95 -13.06
CA PHE A 78 -7.49 8.79 -11.87
C PHE A 78 -6.97 10.20 -12.17
N GLN A 79 -7.42 11.16 -11.35
CA GLN A 79 -6.95 12.55 -11.37
C GLN A 79 -6.72 13.05 -9.95
N VAL A 80 -5.94 14.13 -9.82
CA VAL A 80 -5.71 14.79 -8.53
C VAL A 80 -7.04 15.19 -7.89
N GLY A 81 -7.19 14.86 -6.61
CA GLY A 81 -8.41 15.10 -5.82
C GLY A 81 -9.36 13.90 -5.77
N ASP A 82 -9.20 12.87 -6.62
CA ASP A 82 -10.01 11.65 -6.52
C ASP A 82 -9.82 10.97 -5.16
N THR A 83 -10.91 10.42 -4.63
CA THR A 83 -10.86 9.55 -3.44
C THR A 83 -10.62 8.12 -3.89
N VAL A 84 -9.60 7.51 -3.31
CA VAL A 84 -9.10 6.19 -3.73
C VAL A 84 -8.75 5.32 -2.54
N GLY A 85 -8.67 4.01 -2.80
CA GLY A 85 -8.24 3.02 -1.83
C GLY A 85 -7.14 2.12 -2.36
N VAL A 86 -6.38 1.52 -1.45
CA VAL A 86 -5.38 0.48 -1.72
C VAL A 86 -5.56 -0.63 -0.70
N GLY A 87 -5.69 -1.86 -1.19
CA GLY A 87 -5.85 -3.07 -0.39
C GLY A 87 -4.53 -3.77 -0.09
N CYS A 88 -4.56 -5.10 -0.09
CA CYS A 88 -3.44 -5.95 0.31
C CYS A 88 -2.32 -6.06 -0.73
N LEU A 89 -2.58 -5.75 -2.01
CA LEU A 89 -1.65 -5.92 -3.13
C LEU A 89 -1.33 -4.57 -3.78
N VAL A 90 -0.08 -4.40 -4.19
CA VAL A 90 0.39 -3.21 -4.93
C VAL A 90 1.15 -3.55 -6.21
N ASP A 91 1.41 -4.83 -6.48
CA ASP A 91 2.01 -5.30 -7.72
C ASP A 91 1.82 -6.81 -7.94
N SER A 92 1.95 -7.24 -9.19
CA SER A 92 1.98 -8.64 -9.65
C SER A 92 2.86 -8.74 -10.90
N CYS A 93 3.02 -9.93 -11.47
CA CYS A 93 3.76 -10.07 -12.72
C CYS A 93 2.99 -9.52 -13.94
N ARG A 94 1.66 -9.43 -13.90
CA ARG A 94 0.76 -8.87 -14.93
C ARG A 94 0.79 -9.57 -16.31
N HIS A 95 1.33 -10.79 -16.39
CA HIS A 95 1.48 -11.53 -17.66
C HIS A 95 1.37 -13.05 -17.53
N CYS A 96 1.04 -13.59 -16.35
CA CYS A 96 0.70 -15.02 -16.20
C CYS A 96 -0.80 -15.22 -16.43
N ALA A 97 -1.22 -16.48 -16.60
CA ALA A 97 -2.62 -16.80 -16.89
C ALA A 97 -3.58 -16.21 -15.85
N SER A 98 -3.24 -16.27 -14.56
CA SER A 98 -4.08 -15.67 -13.51
C SER A 98 -4.17 -14.14 -13.62
N CYS A 99 -3.07 -13.46 -13.90
CA CYS A 99 -3.07 -11.99 -14.08
C CYS A 99 -3.83 -11.57 -15.34
N ASP A 100 -3.78 -12.37 -16.43
CA ASP A 100 -4.52 -12.10 -17.66
C ASP A 100 -6.05 -12.24 -17.47
N GLU A 101 -6.48 -12.89 -16.37
CA GLU A 101 -7.87 -13.04 -15.95
C GLU A 101 -8.27 -12.09 -14.80
N ASP A 102 -7.48 -11.06 -14.50
CA ASP A 102 -7.68 -10.11 -13.38
C ASP A 102 -7.71 -10.81 -11.99
N LEU A 103 -6.92 -11.88 -11.85
CA LEU A 103 -6.79 -12.68 -10.62
C LEU A 103 -5.38 -12.55 -10.04
N GLU A 104 -4.88 -11.34 -9.85
CA GLU A 104 -3.52 -11.04 -9.41
C GLU A 104 -3.17 -11.63 -8.04
N ASN A 105 -4.17 -11.85 -7.18
CA ASN A 105 -4.02 -12.55 -5.90
C ASN A 105 -3.58 -14.02 -6.07
N TYR A 106 -3.77 -14.59 -7.26
CA TYR A 106 -3.28 -15.92 -7.66
C TYR A 106 -2.09 -15.84 -8.63
N CYS A 107 -1.40 -14.72 -8.70
CA CYS A 107 -0.25 -14.55 -9.57
C CYS A 107 0.74 -15.70 -9.44
N GLU A 108 1.02 -16.41 -10.54
CA GLU A 108 1.88 -17.61 -10.57
C GLU A 108 3.35 -17.30 -10.26
N ASN A 109 3.77 -16.04 -10.46
CA ASN A 109 5.11 -15.55 -10.15
C ASN A 109 5.19 -14.81 -8.79
N GLY A 110 4.08 -14.83 -8.02
CA GLY A 110 3.94 -14.11 -6.77
C GLY A 110 3.46 -12.68 -6.95
N TRP A 111 2.63 -12.23 -6.04
CA TRP A 111 2.17 -10.84 -5.92
C TRP A 111 3.00 -10.08 -4.90
N THR A 112 2.99 -8.77 -4.98
CA THR A 112 3.68 -7.89 -4.04
C THR A 112 2.69 -7.29 -3.05
N GLY A 113 2.88 -7.56 -1.76
CA GLY A 113 2.06 -6.99 -0.70
C GLY A 113 2.27 -5.49 -0.53
N THR A 114 1.26 -4.82 0.00
CA THR A 114 1.29 -3.39 0.31
C THR A 114 2.37 -3.04 1.33
N TYR A 115 2.73 -3.98 2.18
CA TYR A 115 3.94 -3.94 3.02
C TYR A 115 4.67 -5.29 2.98
N ASN A 116 5.93 -5.32 3.35
CA ASN A 116 6.81 -6.49 3.40
C ASN A 116 6.97 -7.24 2.06
N GLY A 117 6.46 -6.71 0.97
CA GLY A 117 6.68 -7.24 -0.37
C GLY A 117 8.07 -6.84 -0.88
N LYS A 118 8.81 -7.76 -1.49
CA LYS A 118 10.13 -7.44 -2.08
C LYS A 118 9.97 -6.51 -3.27
N THR A 119 10.84 -5.51 -3.37
CA THR A 119 10.88 -4.54 -4.48
C THR A 119 12.33 -4.17 -4.80
N ALA A 120 12.57 -3.66 -6.01
CA ALA A 120 13.87 -3.12 -6.41
C ALA A 120 14.13 -1.72 -5.82
N ASP A 121 13.07 -1.00 -5.43
CA ASP A 121 13.16 0.32 -4.82
C ASP A 121 13.68 0.23 -3.37
N ALA A 122 14.38 1.27 -2.92
CA ALA A 122 14.78 1.36 -1.51
C ALA A 122 13.55 1.43 -0.58
N PRO A 123 13.55 0.74 0.55
CA PRO A 123 14.62 -0.02 1.17
C PRO A 123 14.73 -1.49 0.74
N GLY A 124 14.17 -1.90 -0.39
CA GLY A 124 14.18 -3.27 -0.91
C GLY A 124 12.90 -4.04 -0.60
N HIS A 125 11.94 -3.39 0.06
CA HIS A 125 10.61 -3.93 0.34
C HIS A 125 9.57 -2.81 0.45
N THR A 126 8.31 -3.17 0.27
CA THR A 126 7.19 -2.24 0.38
C THR A 126 6.93 -1.84 1.84
N LEU A 127 6.53 -0.60 2.02
CA LEU A 127 6.14 0.00 3.30
C LEU A 127 4.68 0.43 3.22
N GLY A 128 3.88 0.07 4.21
CA GLY A 128 2.44 0.17 4.18
C GLY A 128 1.83 1.54 4.53
N GLY A 129 0.55 1.50 4.81
CA GLY A 129 -0.32 2.65 4.97
C GLY A 129 -0.26 3.35 6.33
N TYR A 130 0.49 2.82 7.32
CA TYR A 130 0.73 3.57 8.55
C TYR A 130 1.72 4.70 8.30
N SER A 131 1.42 5.53 7.30
CA SER A 131 2.23 6.63 6.82
C SER A 131 1.34 7.72 6.21
N GLN A 132 1.91 8.89 5.96
CA GLN A 132 1.15 10.02 5.42
C GLN A 132 0.85 9.91 3.92
N ALA A 133 1.64 9.14 3.18
CA ALA A 133 1.42 8.97 1.74
C ALA A 133 1.97 7.64 1.22
N ILE A 134 1.45 7.20 0.07
CA ILE A 134 1.92 6.03 -0.67
C ILE A 134 1.96 6.34 -2.17
N VAL A 135 2.83 5.64 -2.91
CA VAL A 135 2.88 5.68 -4.39
C VAL A 135 2.65 4.26 -4.90
N VAL A 136 1.62 4.07 -5.70
CA VAL A 136 1.14 2.76 -6.18
C VAL A 136 0.83 2.85 -7.66
N ASP A 137 1.11 1.78 -8.42
CA ASP A 137 0.68 1.67 -9.81
C ASP A 137 -0.86 1.73 -9.91
N ASP A 138 -1.38 2.43 -10.88
CA ASP A 138 -2.82 2.70 -11.04
C ASP A 138 -3.69 1.44 -11.16
N HIS A 139 -3.11 0.32 -11.61
CA HIS A 139 -3.78 -0.97 -11.70
C HIS A 139 -4.27 -1.48 -10.33
N PHE A 140 -3.51 -1.21 -9.26
CA PHE A 140 -3.82 -1.64 -7.88
C PHE A 140 -4.52 -0.56 -7.05
N VAL A 141 -4.97 0.52 -7.68
CA VAL A 141 -5.73 1.59 -7.02
C VAL A 141 -7.21 1.42 -7.31
N LEU A 142 -8.03 1.53 -6.27
CA LEU A 142 -9.48 1.41 -6.32
C LEU A 142 -10.14 2.77 -6.20
N LYS A 143 -11.15 3.06 -7.03
CA LYS A 143 -11.95 4.28 -6.89
C LYS A 143 -12.96 4.12 -5.76
N ILE A 144 -12.96 5.06 -4.81
CA ILE A 144 -13.90 5.08 -3.69
C ILE A 144 -14.96 6.14 -3.99
N THR A 145 -16.23 5.72 -3.98
CA THR A 145 -17.39 6.59 -4.28
C THR A 145 -18.24 6.88 -3.04
N HIS A 146 -17.81 6.41 -1.87
CA HIS A 146 -18.51 6.67 -0.61
C HIS A 146 -18.38 8.14 -0.18
N PRO A 147 -19.38 8.67 0.55
CA PRO A 147 -19.32 10.02 1.11
C PRO A 147 -18.10 10.24 1.99
N ALA A 148 -17.59 11.48 2.03
CA ALA A 148 -16.35 11.81 2.73
C ALA A 148 -16.39 11.51 4.24
N ASP A 149 -17.56 11.61 4.87
CA ASP A 149 -17.79 11.31 6.29
C ASP A 149 -17.79 9.80 6.61
N GLN A 150 -17.79 8.94 5.59
CA GLN A 150 -17.78 7.47 5.73
C GLN A 150 -16.41 6.85 5.43
N LEU A 151 -15.41 7.59 4.98
CA LEU A 151 -14.13 7.06 4.53
C LEU A 151 -13.39 6.26 5.62
N ALA A 152 -13.51 6.66 6.89
CA ALA A 152 -12.94 5.92 8.00
C ALA A 152 -13.54 4.52 8.16
N ALA A 153 -14.83 4.34 7.83
CA ALA A 153 -15.51 3.05 7.88
C ALA A 153 -15.26 2.21 6.62
N VAL A 154 -14.88 2.85 5.50
CA VAL A 154 -14.54 2.14 4.25
C VAL A 154 -13.15 1.52 4.32
N ALA A 155 -12.19 2.15 5.00
CA ALA A 155 -10.82 1.67 5.06
C ALA A 155 -10.71 0.19 5.50
N PRO A 156 -11.35 -0.27 6.59
CA PRO A 156 -11.26 -1.67 7.02
C PRO A 156 -11.85 -2.69 6.01
N LEU A 157 -12.68 -2.25 5.06
CA LEU A 157 -13.26 -3.13 4.05
C LEU A 157 -12.28 -3.50 2.93
N LEU A 158 -11.14 -2.82 2.85
CA LEU A 158 -10.13 -3.05 1.81
C LEU A 158 -9.21 -4.25 2.09
N CYS A 159 -9.35 -4.89 3.25
CA CYS A 159 -8.68 -6.14 3.58
C CYS A 159 -9.47 -7.38 3.07
N ALA A 160 -10.73 -7.22 2.73
CA ALA A 160 -11.62 -8.30 2.33
C ALA A 160 -11.34 -8.81 0.91
#